data_be9e24514b5540d30d4f86b95154971c
#
_entry.id   be9e24514b5540d30d4f86b95154971c
#
_cell.length_a   1.000
_cell.length_b   1.000
_cell.length_c   1.000
_cell.angle_alpha   90.00
_cell.angle_beta   90.00
_cell.angle_gamma   90.00
#
_symmetry.space_group_name_H-M   'P 1'
#
loop_
_entity.id
_entity.type
_entity.pdbx_description
1 polymer ?
#
loop_
_entity_poly.entity_id
_entity_poly.type
_entity_poly.pdbx_seq_one_letter_code
_entity_poly.pdbx_strand_id
1 'polypeptide(L)'
;VLSVLRPMMEPNMRIGNVVVNSLTQSGDSLKVDFTDNFSRIYLTPEFVGKLKAGIKAQFADNAKVKQVYITVNGDDVEKYFYTFPKKFVRKHEPFVTEVSPSRRYSKALDGNLIAMWHSHGLYYEPKINCWEWQRPRLFQTIEDLYPMSYVLPYVMPMLENAGAYVFNPRERDVHTVEMIVDNDGYLAQHSYTEKSGKKAWTDAGVGFAHKQATYKDFENPFTDGTARMVEAVKKGELSKATYDVEMPEDGDFALYISYKTLPNSVNDAQYIVNASGITRTFTVNQRMSGGVWVYLGTFPLKKGMNRDVLTVTNA
;
A
#
# COMPACT_ATOMS: atom_id res chain seq x y z
N VAL A 1 -39.83 11.42 5.76
CA VAL A 1 -38.64 10.88 5.08
C VAL A 1 -37.54 10.55 6.07
N LEU A 2 -37.02 11.52 6.82
CA LEU A 2 -35.95 11.27 7.80
C LEU A 2 -36.37 10.32 8.92
N SER A 3 -37.64 10.28 9.29
CA SER A 3 -38.22 9.32 10.26
C SER A 3 -38.16 7.86 9.76
N VAL A 4 -38.16 7.65 8.45
CA VAL A 4 -37.97 6.33 7.83
C VAL A 4 -36.47 6.00 7.75
N LEU A 5 -35.64 6.96 7.37
CA LEU A 5 -34.22 6.75 7.17
C LEU A 5 -33.44 6.44 8.48
N ARG A 6 -33.70 7.21 9.55
CA ARG A 6 -32.99 7.10 10.82
C ARG A 6 -32.97 5.69 11.44
N PRO A 7 -34.10 4.96 11.51
CA PRO A 7 -34.10 3.59 12.05
C PRO A 7 -33.37 2.57 11.17
N MET A 8 -33.16 2.89 9.89
CA MET A 8 -32.43 2.02 8.95
C MET A 8 -30.92 2.17 9.01
N MET A 9 -30.44 3.19 9.71
CA MET A 9 -29.04 3.46 9.87
C MET A 9 -28.50 2.73 11.09
N GLU A 10 -27.32 2.13 10.96
CA GLU A 10 -26.65 1.50 12.10
C GLU A 10 -26.33 2.54 13.19
N PRO A 11 -26.44 2.18 14.48
CA PRO A 11 -26.23 3.10 15.61
C PRO A 11 -24.87 3.81 15.61
N ASN A 12 -23.85 3.20 14.99
CA ASN A 12 -22.48 3.71 14.94
C ASN A 12 -22.19 4.55 13.69
N MET A 13 -23.10 4.65 12.76
CA MET A 13 -22.96 5.57 11.61
C MET A 13 -23.19 7.01 12.08
N ARG A 14 -22.15 7.67 12.52
CA ARG A 14 -22.13 9.14 12.70
C ARG A 14 -22.07 9.79 11.31
N ILE A 15 -23.19 9.72 10.62
CA ILE A 15 -23.34 10.49 9.38
C ILE A 15 -23.68 11.89 9.82
N GLY A 16 -22.84 12.85 9.44
CA GLY A 16 -23.14 14.25 9.58
C GLY A 16 -24.55 14.52 9.00
N ASN A 17 -25.20 15.57 9.42
CA ASN A 17 -26.60 15.87 9.14
C ASN A 17 -27.02 15.56 7.71
N VAL A 18 -27.60 14.36 7.51
CA VAL A 18 -28.30 14.06 6.25
C VAL A 18 -29.53 14.92 6.22
N VAL A 19 -29.63 15.77 5.23
CA VAL A 19 -30.72 16.74 5.05
C VAL A 19 -31.42 16.42 3.74
N VAL A 20 -32.72 16.59 3.73
CA VAL A 20 -33.55 16.58 2.52
C VAL A 20 -33.47 17.99 1.90
N ASN A 21 -32.89 18.11 0.74
CA ASN A 21 -32.81 19.37 -0.01
C ASN A 21 -34.19 19.79 -0.51
N SER A 22 -34.87 18.83 -1.10
CA SER A 22 -36.21 19.10 -1.66
C SER A 22 -37.10 17.84 -1.65
N LEU A 23 -38.39 18.08 -1.61
CA LEU A 23 -39.42 17.07 -1.74
C LEU A 23 -40.44 17.59 -2.78
N THR A 24 -40.48 16.94 -3.93
CA THR A 24 -41.31 17.39 -5.06
C THR A 24 -42.23 16.27 -5.51
N GLN A 25 -43.54 16.54 -5.56
CA GLN A 25 -44.52 15.61 -6.08
C GLN A 25 -44.99 16.04 -7.47
N SER A 26 -45.00 15.08 -8.40
CA SER A 26 -45.56 15.25 -9.73
C SER A 26 -46.48 14.07 -10.04
N GLY A 27 -47.78 14.32 -10.04
CA GLY A 27 -48.79 13.25 -10.18
C GLY A 27 -48.70 12.24 -9.02
N ASP A 28 -48.48 10.98 -9.35
CA ASP A 28 -48.33 9.88 -8.39
C ASP A 28 -46.84 9.55 -8.06
N SER A 29 -45.91 10.40 -8.50
CA SER A 29 -44.51 10.24 -8.29
C SER A 29 -43.97 11.27 -7.30
N LEU A 30 -43.17 10.82 -6.32
CA LEU A 30 -42.51 11.64 -5.31
C LEU A 30 -40.96 11.60 -5.54
N LYS A 31 -40.38 12.75 -5.79
CA LYS A 31 -38.92 12.91 -5.85
C LYS A 31 -38.40 13.44 -4.51
N VAL A 32 -37.45 12.76 -3.91
CA VAL A 32 -36.76 13.14 -2.68
C VAL A 32 -35.29 13.39 -3.03
N ASP A 33 -34.85 14.62 -2.90
CA ASP A 33 -33.48 15.00 -3.11
C ASP A 33 -32.74 15.19 -1.77
N PHE A 34 -31.63 14.51 -1.58
CA PHE A 34 -30.81 14.59 -0.38
C PHE A 34 -29.53 15.41 -0.63
N THR A 35 -28.97 15.93 0.46
CA THR A 35 -27.63 16.52 0.44
C THR A 35 -26.55 15.46 0.18
N ASP A 36 -25.35 15.93 -0.16
CA ASP A 36 -24.15 15.09 -0.40
C ASP A 36 -23.85 14.11 0.75
N ASN A 37 -24.17 14.46 1.98
CA ASN A 37 -23.96 13.58 3.13
C ASN A 37 -24.72 12.24 3.01
N PHE A 38 -25.80 12.18 2.21
CA PHE A 38 -26.51 10.93 1.94
C PHE A 38 -25.67 9.96 1.10
N SER A 39 -24.82 10.44 0.19
CA SER A 39 -23.93 9.59 -0.62
C SER A 39 -22.85 8.89 0.19
N ARG A 40 -22.58 9.37 1.40
CA ARG A 40 -21.61 8.77 2.33
C ARG A 40 -22.13 7.57 3.11
N ILE A 41 -23.45 7.31 3.01
CA ILE A 41 -24.05 6.09 3.53
C ILE A 41 -23.68 4.92 2.63
N TYR A 42 -23.54 3.73 3.21
CA TYR A 42 -23.38 2.49 2.46
C TYR A 42 -24.67 2.19 1.66
N LEU A 43 -24.76 2.79 0.48
CA LEU A 43 -25.94 2.68 -0.37
C LEU A 43 -25.87 1.39 -1.20
N THR A 44 -26.85 0.53 -0.99
CA THR A 44 -27.09 -0.67 -1.80
C THR A 44 -28.46 -0.61 -2.45
N PRO A 45 -28.69 -1.32 -3.57
CA PRO A 45 -30.02 -1.43 -4.17
C PRO A 45 -31.08 -1.87 -3.16
N GLU A 46 -30.73 -2.80 -2.24
CA GLU A 46 -31.61 -3.29 -1.20
C GLU A 46 -31.97 -2.20 -0.17
N PHE A 47 -30.95 -1.47 0.31
CA PHE A 47 -31.15 -0.38 1.26
C PHE A 47 -32.05 0.71 0.66
N VAL A 48 -31.73 1.15 -0.56
CA VAL A 48 -32.50 2.19 -1.25
C VAL A 48 -33.91 1.69 -1.57
N GLY A 49 -34.07 0.41 -1.93
CA GLY A 49 -35.40 -0.21 -2.11
C GLY A 49 -36.28 -0.18 -0.85
N LYS A 50 -35.69 -0.55 0.31
CA LYS A 50 -36.37 -0.46 1.61
C LYS A 50 -36.74 0.98 1.97
N LEU A 51 -35.83 1.94 1.72
CA LEU A 51 -36.10 3.34 1.97
C LEU A 51 -37.23 3.88 1.08
N LYS A 52 -37.20 3.59 -0.23
CA LYS A 52 -38.29 3.94 -1.16
C LYS A 52 -39.61 3.38 -0.70
N ALA A 53 -39.67 2.11 -0.28
CA ALA A 53 -40.87 1.46 0.23
C ALA A 53 -41.40 2.12 1.52
N GLY A 54 -40.54 2.42 2.48
CA GLY A 54 -40.90 3.09 3.72
C GLY A 54 -41.44 4.52 3.49
N ILE A 55 -40.79 5.28 2.59
CA ILE A 55 -41.27 6.62 2.20
C ILE A 55 -42.64 6.51 1.53
N LYS A 56 -42.78 5.58 0.58
CA LYS A 56 -44.06 5.35 -0.09
C LYS A 56 -45.19 5.05 0.91
N ALA A 57 -44.92 4.19 1.90
CA ALA A 57 -45.92 3.85 2.94
C ALA A 57 -46.33 5.08 3.75
N GLN A 58 -45.42 6.00 4.09
CA GLN A 58 -45.76 7.24 4.80
C GLN A 58 -46.67 8.21 4.02
N PHE A 59 -46.61 8.16 2.68
CA PHE A 59 -47.35 9.07 1.81
C PHE A 59 -48.55 8.41 1.11
N ALA A 60 -48.83 7.12 1.37
CA ALA A 60 -49.83 6.35 0.69
C ALA A 60 -51.28 6.94 0.89
N ASP A 61 -51.57 7.36 2.12
CA ASP A 61 -52.92 7.80 2.48
C ASP A 61 -53.22 9.25 2.06
N ASN A 62 -52.23 10.13 2.12
CA ASN A 62 -52.44 11.57 1.95
C ASN A 62 -52.08 12.10 0.54
N ALA A 63 -51.19 11.45 -0.19
CA ALA A 63 -50.64 12.00 -1.43
C ALA A 63 -50.78 11.06 -2.64
N LYS A 64 -51.38 9.89 -2.50
CA LYS A 64 -51.55 8.87 -3.57
C LYS A 64 -50.26 8.51 -4.28
N VAL A 65 -49.13 8.55 -3.55
CA VAL A 65 -47.79 8.28 -4.11
C VAL A 65 -47.68 6.81 -4.48
N LYS A 66 -47.38 6.54 -5.76
CA LYS A 66 -47.14 5.20 -6.28
C LYS A 66 -45.66 4.93 -6.49
N GLN A 67 -44.90 5.96 -6.84
CA GLN A 67 -43.46 5.86 -7.14
C GLN A 67 -42.65 6.85 -6.32
N VAL A 68 -41.46 6.42 -5.87
CA VAL A 68 -40.53 7.26 -5.12
C VAL A 68 -39.17 7.25 -5.85
N TYR A 69 -38.69 8.41 -6.19
CA TYR A 69 -37.37 8.65 -6.76
C TYR A 69 -36.45 9.30 -5.71
N ILE A 70 -35.23 8.80 -5.59
CA ILE A 70 -34.25 9.36 -4.67
C ILE A 70 -33.08 9.88 -5.49
N THR A 71 -32.71 11.13 -5.20
CA THR A 71 -31.54 11.79 -5.81
C THR A 71 -30.64 12.37 -4.72
N VAL A 72 -29.38 12.65 -5.07
CA VAL A 72 -28.39 13.33 -4.23
C VAL A 72 -27.89 14.52 -5.02
N ASN A 73 -28.16 15.72 -4.55
CA ASN A 73 -27.87 16.96 -5.28
C ASN A 73 -28.35 16.94 -6.74
N GLY A 74 -29.52 16.35 -6.99
CA GLY A 74 -30.13 16.23 -8.31
C GLY A 74 -29.72 15.00 -9.13
N ASP A 75 -28.61 14.33 -8.78
CA ASP A 75 -28.15 13.11 -9.44
C ASP A 75 -28.89 11.88 -8.91
N ASP A 76 -29.12 10.90 -9.79
CA ASP A 76 -29.76 9.64 -9.41
C ASP A 76 -28.91 8.92 -8.35
N VAL A 77 -29.59 8.42 -7.30
CA VAL A 77 -28.95 7.69 -6.20
C VAL A 77 -28.20 6.44 -6.66
N GLU A 78 -28.57 5.87 -7.80
CA GLU A 78 -27.91 4.67 -8.34
C GLU A 78 -26.45 4.93 -8.73
N LYS A 79 -26.07 6.16 -9.01
CA LYS A 79 -24.67 6.56 -9.24
C LYS A 79 -23.79 6.34 -8.02
N TYR A 80 -24.37 6.35 -6.83
CA TYR A 80 -23.69 6.23 -5.55
C TYR A 80 -23.79 4.84 -4.94
N PHE A 81 -24.38 3.87 -5.66
CA PHE A 81 -24.41 2.50 -5.15
C PHE A 81 -23.00 1.96 -4.94
N TYR A 82 -22.78 1.47 -3.75
CA TYR A 82 -21.61 0.66 -3.49
C TYR A 82 -21.69 -0.62 -4.31
N THR A 83 -20.97 -0.62 -5.39
CA THR A 83 -20.71 -1.84 -6.12
C THR A 83 -19.54 -2.53 -5.42
N PHE A 84 -19.79 -3.68 -4.77
CA PHE A 84 -18.69 -4.59 -4.51
C PHE A 84 -17.95 -4.75 -5.83
N PRO A 85 -16.64 -4.45 -5.89
CA PRO A 85 -15.90 -4.78 -7.08
C PRO A 85 -16.23 -6.26 -7.32
N LYS A 86 -16.85 -6.57 -8.47
CA LYS A 86 -17.01 -7.94 -8.94
C LYS A 86 -15.69 -8.60 -8.61
N LYS A 87 -15.71 -9.75 -7.87
CA LYS A 87 -14.48 -10.48 -7.54
C LYS A 87 -13.55 -10.31 -8.72
N PHE A 88 -12.64 -9.36 -8.60
CA PHE A 88 -11.56 -9.25 -9.54
C PHE A 88 -10.77 -10.51 -9.26
N VAL A 89 -11.03 -11.53 -10.05
CA VAL A 89 -10.01 -12.54 -10.29
C VAL A 89 -8.94 -11.76 -11.04
N ARG A 90 -8.21 -10.93 -10.29
CA ARG A 90 -7.00 -10.33 -10.79
C ARG A 90 -6.06 -11.48 -11.03
N LYS A 91 -5.89 -11.87 -12.28
CA LYS A 91 -4.65 -12.48 -12.75
C LYS A 91 -3.54 -11.42 -12.65
N HIS A 92 -3.34 -10.86 -11.46
CA HIS A 92 -2.15 -10.08 -11.18
C HIS A 92 -1.19 -11.07 -10.55
N GLU A 93 -0.15 -11.32 -11.30
CA GLU A 93 1.05 -11.93 -10.76
C GLU A 93 1.46 -11.10 -9.53
N PRO A 94 1.78 -11.74 -8.40
CA PRO A 94 2.20 -11.01 -7.22
C PRO A 94 3.39 -10.14 -7.57
N PHE A 95 3.43 -8.95 -7.00
CA PHE A 95 4.48 -7.97 -7.24
C PHE A 95 5.86 -8.50 -6.82
N VAL A 96 5.91 -9.18 -5.68
CA VAL A 96 7.06 -9.93 -5.19
C VAL A 96 6.63 -11.37 -4.95
N THR A 97 7.38 -12.33 -5.51
CA THR A 97 7.14 -13.75 -5.27
C THR A 97 8.39 -14.36 -4.65
N GLU A 98 8.25 -14.99 -3.49
CA GLU A 98 9.27 -15.85 -2.94
C GLU A 98 9.23 -17.19 -3.69
N VAL A 99 10.28 -17.52 -4.42
CA VAL A 99 10.40 -18.76 -5.20
C VAL A 99 11.21 -19.83 -4.49
N SER A 100 11.79 -19.51 -3.32
CA SER A 100 12.48 -20.50 -2.49
C SER A 100 11.51 -21.59 -2.05
N PRO A 101 11.93 -22.87 -2.00
CA PRO A 101 11.10 -23.96 -1.49
C PRO A 101 10.89 -23.79 0.01
N SER A 102 9.94 -22.98 0.41
CA SER A 102 9.42 -22.95 1.77
C SER A 102 8.35 -24.04 1.92
N ARG A 103 8.17 -24.56 3.14
CA ARG A 103 7.01 -25.42 3.43
C ARG A 103 5.75 -24.57 3.28
N ARG A 104 5.24 -24.49 2.05
CA ARG A 104 3.97 -23.80 1.78
C ARG A 104 2.83 -24.69 2.23
N TYR A 105 2.27 -24.37 3.38
CA TYR A 105 0.91 -24.77 3.68
C TYR A 105 -0.02 -23.92 2.79
N SER A 106 -1.07 -24.52 2.23
CA SER A 106 -2.16 -23.75 1.64
C SER A 106 -2.63 -22.72 2.67
N LYS A 107 -2.48 -21.43 2.36
CA LYS A 107 -2.79 -20.34 3.29
C LYS A 107 -4.07 -19.66 2.83
N ALA A 108 -4.94 -19.33 3.78
CA ALA A 108 -6.28 -18.82 3.48
C ALA A 108 -6.26 -17.48 2.71
N LEU A 109 -5.18 -16.71 2.84
CA LEU A 109 -5.03 -15.41 2.18
C LEU A 109 -4.07 -15.43 0.98
N ASP A 110 -3.68 -16.61 0.51
CA ASP A 110 -2.82 -16.72 -0.68
C ASP A 110 -3.39 -15.94 -1.86
N GLY A 111 -2.55 -15.12 -2.49
CA GLY A 111 -2.93 -14.29 -3.63
C GLY A 111 -3.74 -13.03 -3.29
N ASN A 112 -4.01 -12.75 -2.02
CA ASN A 112 -4.65 -11.50 -1.62
C ASN A 112 -3.63 -10.38 -1.45
N LEU A 113 -3.98 -9.21 -1.99
CA LEU A 113 -3.23 -7.97 -1.82
C LEU A 113 -3.99 -7.09 -0.82
N ILE A 114 -3.34 -6.74 0.28
CA ILE A 114 -3.94 -5.94 1.35
C ILE A 114 -3.16 -4.64 1.48
N ALA A 115 -3.83 -3.52 1.24
CA ALA A 115 -3.27 -2.21 1.57
C ALA A 115 -3.65 -1.87 3.01
N MET A 116 -2.65 -1.62 3.84
CA MET A 116 -2.84 -1.34 5.27
C MET A 116 -2.17 -0.04 5.65
N TRP A 117 -2.89 0.76 6.40
CA TRP A 117 -2.39 2.01 6.97
C TRP A 117 -2.65 2.00 8.47
N HIS A 118 -1.57 2.01 9.25
CA HIS A 118 -1.66 1.79 10.69
C HIS A 118 -1.98 3.03 11.53
N SER A 119 -1.94 4.23 10.97
CA SER A 119 -2.38 5.48 11.60
C SER A 119 -1.97 6.71 10.78
N HIS A 120 -2.23 7.93 11.32
CA HIS A 120 -1.89 9.19 10.68
C HIS A 120 -0.37 9.45 10.72
N GLY A 121 0.27 9.29 11.87
CA GLY A 121 1.70 9.50 12.09
C GLY A 121 2.12 10.97 12.11
N LEU A 122 3.36 11.23 11.75
CA LEU A 122 3.92 12.56 11.66
C LEU A 122 3.48 13.26 10.38
N TYR A 123 3.27 14.56 10.46
CA TYR A 123 3.13 15.47 9.32
C TYR A 123 4.07 16.66 9.51
N TYR A 124 4.45 17.28 8.42
CA TYR A 124 5.23 18.50 8.46
C TYR A 124 4.32 19.72 8.63
N GLU A 125 4.56 20.51 9.69
CA GLU A 125 3.82 21.74 9.94
C GLU A 125 4.65 22.94 9.47
N PRO A 126 4.31 23.56 8.31
CA PRO A 126 5.11 24.64 7.71
C PRO A 126 5.22 25.89 8.60
N LYS A 127 4.21 26.14 9.44
CA LYS A 127 4.19 27.34 10.30
C LYS A 127 5.28 27.36 11.35
N ILE A 128 5.66 26.18 11.84
CA ILE A 128 6.69 26.01 12.86
C ILE A 128 7.94 25.30 12.31
N ASN A 129 7.92 24.97 11.02
CA ASN A 129 9.03 24.34 10.28
C ASN A 129 9.57 23.07 10.96
N CYS A 130 8.66 22.22 11.44
CA CYS A 130 9.03 20.93 12.05
C CYS A 130 7.99 19.84 11.80
N TRP A 131 8.42 18.57 12.02
CA TRP A 131 7.54 17.43 12.00
C TRP A 131 6.81 17.30 13.32
N GLU A 132 5.50 17.19 13.26
CA GLU A 132 4.63 16.98 14.42
C GLU A 132 3.74 15.77 14.26
N TRP A 133 3.32 15.20 15.39
CA TRP A 133 2.27 14.18 15.38
C TRP A 133 0.94 14.81 15.02
N GLN A 134 0.23 14.22 14.08
CA GLN A 134 -1.09 14.71 13.68
C GLN A 134 -2.12 14.64 14.82
N ARG A 135 -1.96 13.68 15.72
CA ARG A 135 -2.84 13.53 16.88
C ARG A 135 -2.17 14.03 18.15
N PRO A 136 -2.93 14.71 19.02
CA PRO A 136 -2.40 15.21 20.28
C PRO A 136 -2.03 14.07 21.21
N ARG A 137 -1.17 14.39 22.17
CA ARG A 137 -0.81 13.48 23.23
C ARG A 137 -1.99 13.30 24.19
N LEU A 138 -2.41 12.05 24.43
CA LEU A 138 -3.44 11.66 25.38
C LEU A 138 -2.84 10.68 26.40
N PHE A 139 -3.04 10.93 27.69
CA PHE A 139 -2.54 10.04 28.78
C PHE A 139 -1.08 9.62 28.60
N GLN A 140 -0.21 10.56 28.31
CA GLN A 140 1.24 10.38 28.09
C GLN A 140 1.62 9.59 26.81
N THR A 141 0.66 9.14 26.03
CA THR A 141 0.90 8.50 24.73
C THR A 141 0.31 9.32 23.58
N ILE A 142 0.59 8.92 22.39
CA ILE A 142 0.06 9.48 21.15
C ILE A 142 -0.80 8.41 20.50
N GLU A 143 -2.02 8.77 20.08
CA GLU A 143 -2.95 7.85 19.42
C GLU A 143 -2.28 7.08 18.27
N ASP A 144 -1.46 7.77 17.48
CA ASP A 144 -0.78 7.18 16.32
C ASP A 144 0.22 6.08 16.70
N LEU A 145 0.87 6.19 17.84
CA LEU A 145 1.81 5.16 18.31
C LEU A 145 1.09 3.89 18.77
N TYR A 146 -0.15 4.02 19.25
CA TYR A 146 -0.90 2.88 19.76
C TYR A 146 -1.28 1.89 18.64
N PRO A 147 -1.96 2.28 17.55
CA PRO A 147 -2.21 1.38 16.42
C PRO A 147 -0.91 0.86 15.79
N MET A 148 0.12 1.70 15.65
CA MET A 148 1.41 1.30 15.09
C MET A 148 2.04 0.16 15.89
N SER A 149 1.94 0.18 17.22
CA SER A 149 2.52 -0.86 18.11
C SER A 149 1.87 -2.24 17.96
N TYR A 150 0.69 -2.33 17.36
CA TYR A 150 0.02 -3.61 17.06
C TYR A 150 0.13 -3.98 15.59
N VAL A 151 -0.05 -3.00 14.72
CA VAL A 151 -0.16 -3.27 13.27
C VAL A 151 1.17 -3.74 12.71
N LEU A 152 2.26 -3.04 13.01
CA LEU A 152 3.56 -3.38 12.45
C LEU A 152 4.12 -4.71 12.97
N PRO A 153 4.20 -4.95 14.30
CA PRO A 153 4.83 -6.17 14.80
C PRO A 153 3.93 -7.41 14.80
N TYR A 154 2.61 -7.23 14.73
CA TYR A 154 1.68 -8.36 14.86
C TYR A 154 0.74 -8.51 13.67
N VAL A 155 -0.08 -7.51 13.36
CA VAL A 155 -1.16 -7.68 12.37
C VAL A 155 -0.59 -7.91 10.97
N MET A 156 0.40 -7.13 10.53
CA MET A 156 1.01 -7.31 9.23
C MET A 156 1.70 -8.67 9.08
N PRO A 157 2.58 -9.10 10.02
CA PRO A 157 3.17 -10.44 9.95
C PRO A 157 2.13 -11.57 10.02
N MET A 158 1.03 -11.41 10.76
CA MET A 158 -0.04 -12.42 10.80
C MET A 158 -0.74 -12.55 9.44
N LEU A 159 -1.03 -11.44 8.78
CA LEU A 159 -1.63 -11.45 7.44
C LEU A 159 -0.68 -12.06 6.39
N GLU A 160 0.60 -11.71 6.45
CA GLU A 160 1.63 -12.26 5.57
C GLU A 160 1.84 -13.76 5.82
N ASN A 161 1.86 -14.18 7.08
CA ASN A 161 1.92 -15.59 7.45
C ASN A 161 0.67 -16.36 7.00
N ALA A 162 -0.48 -15.71 6.90
CA ALA A 162 -1.69 -16.27 6.32
C ALA A 162 -1.69 -16.28 4.78
N GLY A 163 -0.67 -15.73 4.13
CA GLY A 163 -0.48 -15.77 2.68
C GLY A 163 -0.74 -14.47 1.93
N ALA A 164 -1.20 -13.42 2.60
CA ALA A 164 -1.41 -12.13 1.96
C ALA A 164 -0.08 -11.44 1.60
N TYR A 165 -0.11 -10.59 0.59
CA TYR A 165 0.89 -9.56 0.40
C TYR A 165 0.37 -8.24 0.97
N VAL A 166 1.10 -7.68 1.94
CA VAL A 166 0.66 -6.47 2.64
C VAL A 166 1.44 -5.26 2.15
N PHE A 167 0.71 -4.29 1.57
CA PHE A 167 1.27 -2.98 1.22
C PHE A 167 1.10 -2.04 2.40
N ASN A 168 2.18 -1.43 2.83
CA ASN A 168 2.18 -0.36 3.81
C ASN A 168 2.83 0.89 3.21
N PRO A 169 2.14 2.04 3.18
CA PRO A 169 2.69 3.29 2.63
C PRO A 169 3.73 3.95 3.54
N ARG A 170 3.97 3.38 4.72
CA ARG A 170 4.91 3.89 5.71
C ARG A 170 5.96 2.84 6.04
N GLU A 171 7.07 3.32 6.66
CA GLU A 171 8.10 2.43 7.18
C GLU A 171 7.49 1.43 8.17
N ARG A 172 7.83 0.18 7.98
CA ARG A 172 7.38 -0.95 8.80
C ARG A 172 8.46 -1.45 9.76
N ASP A 173 9.72 -1.14 9.50
CA ASP A 173 10.83 -1.43 10.38
C ASP A 173 10.87 -0.38 11.50
N VAL A 174 10.95 -0.86 12.74
CA VAL A 174 11.01 0.00 13.93
C VAL A 174 12.44 0.24 14.40
N HIS A 175 13.45 -0.34 13.72
CA HIS A 175 14.85 -0.08 14.01
C HIS A 175 15.22 1.34 13.64
N THR A 176 16.07 1.94 14.44
CA THR A 176 16.66 3.26 14.17
C THR A 176 17.90 3.17 13.28
N VAL A 177 18.42 1.96 13.11
CA VAL A 177 19.56 1.68 12.25
C VAL A 177 19.09 1.53 10.82
N GLU A 178 19.54 2.43 9.95
CA GLU A 178 19.33 2.38 8.50
C GLU A 178 20.67 2.25 7.80
N MET A 179 20.80 1.23 6.96
CA MET A 179 22.00 0.96 6.19
C MET A 179 21.65 0.88 4.71
N ILE A 180 22.21 1.78 3.91
CA ILE A 180 21.97 1.89 2.47
C ILE A 180 23.20 1.45 1.71
N VAL A 181 23.06 0.52 0.79
CA VAL A 181 24.09 0.09 -0.15
C VAL A 181 23.66 0.48 -1.55
N ASP A 182 24.46 1.33 -2.19
CA ASP A 182 24.13 1.92 -3.48
C ASP A 182 25.29 1.75 -4.48
N ASN A 183 24.96 1.70 -5.78
CA ASN A 183 25.97 1.58 -6.83
C ASN A 183 26.84 2.82 -6.97
N ASP A 184 26.41 3.97 -6.51
CA ASP A 184 27.17 5.21 -6.56
C ASP A 184 28.17 5.38 -5.39
N GLY A 185 28.15 4.49 -4.40
CA GLY A 185 29.19 4.32 -3.39
C GLY A 185 29.35 5.49 -2.41
N TYR A 186 28.30 6.24 -2.11
CA TYR A 186 28.38 7.42 -1.24
C TYR A 186 28.68 7.13 0.24
N LEU A 187 28.50 5.90 0.69
CA LEU A 187 28.83 5.48 2.05
C LEU A 187 29.92 4.40 2.01
N ALA A 188 31.08 4.74 2.55
CA ALA A 188 32.32 3.93 2.44
C ALA A 188 32.29 2.54 3.13
N GLN A 189 31.24 2.23 3.89
CA GLN A 189 31.13 1.00 4.70
C GLN A 189 30.42 -0.16 4.00
N HIS A 190 29.98 0.03 2.76
CA HIS A 190 29.18 -0.92 2.02
C HIS A 190 29.79 -1.14 0.65
N SER A 191 29.73 -2.36 0.15
CA SER A 191 30.23 -2.63 -1.18
C SER A 191 29.16 -3.09 -2.12
N TYR A 192 29.10 -2.46 -3.26
CA TYR A 192 28.39 -2.88 -4.45
C TYR A 192 29.39 -3.37 -5.48
N THR A 193 29.17 -4.55 -6.04
CA THR A 193 30.04 -5.12 -7.06
C THR A 193 29.25 -5.71 -8.21
N GLU A 194 29.75 -5.52 -9.44
CA GLU A 194 29.18 -6.12 -10.65
C GLU A 194 30.13 -7.18 -11.23
N LYS A 195 29.59 -8.33 -11.56
CA LYS A 195 30.23 -9.34 -12.39
C LYS A 195 29.42 -9.53 -13.66
N SER A 196 30.00 -9.22 -14.81
CA SER A 196 29.36 -9.46 -16.10
C SER A 196 29.59 -10.92 -16.54
N GLY A 197 28.52 -11.57 -16.92
CA GLY A 197 28.52 -12.84 -17.64
C GLY A 197 28.38 -12.62 -19.15
N LYS A 198 27.38 -13.28 -19.75
CA LYS A 198 27.10 -13.16 -21.20
C LYS A 198 26.70 -11.73 -21.62
N LYS A 199 26.06 -10.97 -20.74
CA LYS A 199 25.66 -9.58 -20.96
C LYS A 199 26.33 -8.69 -19.93
N ALA A 200 26.83 -7.54 -20.34
CA ALA A 200 27.45 -6.58 -19.45
C ALA A 200 26.41 -5.70 -18.75
N TRP A 201 26.74 -5.29 -17.53
CA TRP A 201 26.03 -4.20 -16.86
C TRP A 201 26.30 -2.88 -17.58
N THR A 202 25.28 -2.05 -17.68
CA THR A 202 25.34 -0.75 -18.34
C THR A 202 24.58 0.30 -17.52
N ASP A 203 24.87 1.56 -17.83
CA ASP A 203 24.13 2.68 -17.24
C ASP A 203 22.68 2.70 -17.72
N ALA A 204 21.74 2.88 -16.78
CA ALA A 204 20.31 3.07 -17.04
C ALA A 204 19.88 4.52 -16.83
N GLY A 205 20.82 5.44 -16.66
CA GLY A 205 20.57 6.86 -16.40
C GLY A 205 20.22 7.13 -14.94
N VAL A 206 19.45 8.19 -14.71
CA VAL A 206 19.13 8.69 -13.37
C VAL A 206 18.49 7.61 -12.48
N GLY A 207 18.95 7.52 -11.25
CA GLY A 207 18.53 6.58 -10.21
C GLY A 207 18.64 7.17 -8.81
N PHE A 208 18.66 6.30 -7.82
CA PHE A 208 18.81 6.67 -6.42
C PHE A 208 20.25 7.08 -6.07
N ALA A 209 20.40 8.03 -5.16
CA ALA A 209 21.57 8.21 -4.34
C ALA A 209 21.24 8.85 -3.01
N HIS A 210 21.89 8.37 -1.94
CA HIS A 210 21.78 8.97 -0.61
C HIS A 210 22.89 10.01 -0.44
N LYS A 211 22.64 11.23 -0.91
CA LYS A 211 23.63 12.33 -0.89
C LYS A 211 23.62 13.18 0.38
N GLN A 212 22.54 13.14 1.12
CA GLN A 212 22.34 13.96 2.33
C GLN A 212 21.61 13.16 3.41
N ALA A 213 21.88 13.51 4.68
CA ALA A 213 21.28 12.81 5.83
C ALA A 213 19.77 13.05 5.95
N THR A 214 19.27 14.16 5.41
CA THR A 214 17.85 14.54 5.51
C THR A 214 17.41 15.18 4.20
N TYR A 215 16.26 14.76 3.70
CA TYR A 215 15.60 15.31 2.52
C TYR A 215 14.45 16.21 2.93
N LYS A 216 14.29 17.32 2.24
CA LYS A 216 13.16 18.24 2.40
C LYS A 216 11.97 17.75 1.58
N ASP A 217 10.80 18.35 1.82
CA ASP A 217 9.65 18.14 0.97
C ASP A 217 9.98 18.45 -0.49
N PHE A 218 9.51 17.60 -1.41
CA PHE A 218 9.75 17.66 -2.86
C PHE A 218 11.18 17.34 -3.33
N GLU A 219 12.14 17.10 -2.44
CA GLU A 219 13.41 16.50 -2.83
C GLU A 219 13.22 15.00 -3.02
N ASN A 220 13.74 14.49 -4.13
CA ASN A 220 13.56 13.08 -4.49
C ASN A 220 14.91 12.39 -4.67
N PRO A 221 15.37 11.57 -3.70
CA PRO A 221 16.66 10.90 -3.78
C PRO A 221 16.77 9.91 -4.95
N PHE A 222 15.65 9.48 -5.53
CA PHE A 222 15.63 8.59 -6.69
C PHE A 222 15.99 9.28 -8.02
N THR A 223 16.35 10.56 -7.97
CA THR A 223 16.84 11.34 -9.11
C THR A 223 18.26 11.87 -8.91
N ASP A 224 18.89 11.54 -7.79
CA ASP A 224 20.18 12.13 -7.39
C ASP A 224 21.41 11.32 -7.80
N GLY A 225 21.22 10.06 -8.17
CA GLY A 225 22.27 9.13 -8.55
C GLY A 225 22.03 8.48 -9.91
N THR A 226 22.62 7.29 -10.07
CA THR A 226 22.53 6.50 -11.28
C THR A 226 21.81 5.17 -11.04
N ALA A 227 21.25 4.60 -12.09
CA ALA A 227 20.70 3.26 -12.09
C ALA A 227 21.52 2.34 -13.00
N ARG A 228 21.61 1.07 -12.66
CA ARG A 228 22.31 0.05 -13.44
C ARG A 228 21.30 -0.87 -14.10
N MET A 229 21.60 -1.35 -15.31
CA MET A 229 20.79 -2.34 -16.00
C MET A 229 21.64 -3.42 -16.66
N VAL A 230 21.04 -4.58 -16.84
CA VAL A 230 21.60 -5.68 -17.61
C VAL A 230 20.50 -6.37 -18.39
N GLU A 231 20.80 -6.81 -19.60
CA GLU A 231 19.85 -7.56 -20.42
C GLU A 231 19.64 -8.97 -19.86
N ALA A 232 18.39 -9.40 -19.69
CA ALA A 232 18.04 -10.75 -19.25
C ALA A 232 18.49 -11.81 -20.25
N VAL A 233 18.88 -12.99 -19.75
CA VAL A 233 19.31 -14.11 -20.57
C VAL A 233 18.61 -15.42 -20.15
N LYS A 234 18.16 -16.20 -21.12
CA LYS A 234 17.57 -17.51 -20.87
C LYS A 234 18.62 -18.61 -20.64
N LYS A 235 19.84 -18.43 -21.09
CA LYS A 235 20.93 -19.41 -21.03
C LYS A 235 22.30 -18.73 -21.11
N GLY A 236 23.28 -19.28 -20.44
CA GLY A 236 24.66 -18.82 -20.45
C GLY A 236 25.12 -18.37 -19.07
N GLU A 237 26.31 -17.80 -19.00
CA GLU A 237 26.84 -17.25 -17.75
C GLU A 237 26.02 -16.04 -17.36
N LEU A 238 25.51 -16.04 -16.10
CA LEU A 238 24.70 -14.96 -15.54
C LEU A 238 25.58 -13.79 -15.11
N SER A 239 25.10 -12.60 -15.40
CA SER A 239 25.61 -11.38 -14.79
C SER A 239 24.99 -11.20 -13.41
N LYS A 240 25.78 -10.69 -12.48
CA LYS A 240 25.37 -10.51 -11.07
C LYS A 240 25.77 -9.14 -10.58
N ALA A 241 24.88 -8.54 -9.80
CA ALA A 241 25.24 -7.41 -8.94
C ALA A 241 25.05 -7.87 -7.49
N THR A 242 26.07 -7.63 -6.66
CA THR A 242 26.13 -8.13 -5.29
C THR A 242 26.31 -6.97 -4.33
N TYR A 243 25.61 -7.05 -3.20
CA TYR A 243 25.58 -6.03 -2.15
C TYR A 243 26.06 -6.63 -0.83
N ASP A 244 27.10 -6.04 -0.25
CA ASP A 244 27.61 -6.34 1.08
C ASP A 244 27.22 -5.19 2.03
N VAL A 245 26.92 -5.50 3.27
CA VAL A 245 26.56 -4.50 4.28
C VAL A 245 27.27 -4.74 5.61
N GLU A 246 27.85 -3.69 6.20
CA GLU A 246 28.39 -3.73 7.56
C GLU A 246 27.32 -3.24 8.54
N MET A 247 26.86 -4.15 9.41
CA MET A 247 25.82 -3.85 10.39
C MET A 247 26.45 -3.44 11.72
N PRO A 248 25.94 -2.38 12.39
CA PRO A 248 26.45 -1.94 13.69
C PRO A 248 26.05 -2.86 14.84
N GLU A 249 24.99 -3.66 14.68
CA GLU A 249 24.43 -4.55 15.69
C GLU A 249 23.78 -5.78 15.09
N ASP A 250 23.52 -6.79 15.93
CA ASP A 250 22.69 -7.95 15.59
C ASP A 250 21.22 -7.59 15.58
N GLY A 251 20.44 -8.12 14.63
CA GLY A 251 18.98 -7.89 14.62
C GLY A 251 18.28 -8.51 13.42
N ASP A 252 16.96 -8.41 13.44
CA ASP A 252 16.09 -8.75 12.31
C ASP A 252 15.72 -7.47 11.57
N PHE A 253 16.32 -7.24 10.42
CA PHE A 253 16.18 -6.02 9.63
C PHE A 253 15.27 -6.23 8.43
N ALA A 254 14.40 -5.26 8.17
CA ALA A 254 13.61 -5.20 6.95
C ALA A 254 14.52 -4.84 5.77
N LEU A 255 14.53 -5.69 4.75
CA LEU A 255 15.30 -5.51 3.53
C LEU A 255 14.42 -4.94 2.41
N TYR A 256 14.84 -3.83 1.88
CA TYR A 256 14.21 -3.16 0.76
C TYR A 256 15.15 -3.10 -0.44
N ILE A 257 14.58 -3.06 -1.62
CA ILE A 257 15.31 -2.83 -2.88
C ILE A 257 14.74 -1.61 -3.58
N SER A 258 15.59 -0.97 -4.38
CA SER A 258 15.17 0.06 -5.31
C SER A 258 15.68 -0.25 -6.71
N TYR A 259 14.89 0.09 -7.71
CA TYR A 259 15.24 -0.07 -9.12
C TYR A 259 14.53 0.99 -9.96
N LYS A 260 14.99 1.14 -11.19
CA LYS A 260 14.33 1.97 -12.19
C LYS A 260 13.43 1.13 -13.09
N THR A 261 12.18 1.54 -13.25
CA THR A 261 11.29 0.94 -14.26
C THR A 261 11.66 1.50 -15.63
N LEU A 262 11.94 0.61 -16.57
CA LEU A 262 12.22 0.91 -17.97
C LEU A 262 11.11 0.32 -18.86
N PRO A 263 10.93 0.83 -20.11
CA PRO A 263 9.90 0.30 -21.03
C PRO A 263 10.02 -1.20 -21.30
N ASN A 264 11.24 -1.74 -21.22
CA ASN A 264 11.56 -3.16 -21.46
C ASN A 264 11.92 -3.92 -20.18
N SER A 265 11.58 -3.40 -19.00
CA SER A 265 11.77 -4.12 -17.74
C SER A 265 11.04 -5.46 -17.73
N VAL A 266 11.65 -6.44 -17.07
CA VAL A 266 11.08 -7.77 -16.89
C VAL A 266 10.09 -7.81 -15.71
N ASN A 267 9.23 -8.82 -15.66
CA ASN A 267 8.28 -9.02 -14.56
C ASN A 267 8.75 -10.06 -13.54
N ASP A 268 9.92 -10.63 -13.74
CA ASP A 268 10.47 -11.76 -12.99
C ASP A 268 11.97 -11.58 -12.64
N ALA A 269 12.41 -10.33 -12.47
CA ALA A 269 13.79 -10.03 -12.06
C ALA A 269 14.15 -10.80 -10.79
N GLN A 270 15.24 -11.56 -10.82
CA GLN A 270 15.62 -12.47 -9.76
C GLN A 270 16.51 -11.77 -8.73
N TYR A 271 16.09 -11.84 -7.47
CA TYR A 271 16.80 -11.36 -6.29
C TYR A 271 17.02 -12.50 -5.32
N ILE A 272 18.28 -12.68 -4.89
CA ILE A 272 18.70 -13.72 -3.96
C ILE A 272 19.17 -13.03 -2.68
N VAL A 273 18.54 -13.34 -1.56
CA VAL A 273 18.93 -12.84 -0.23
C VAL A 273 19.63 -13.95 0.54
N ASN A 274 20.82 -13.63 1.07
CA ASN A 274 21.57 -14.50 1.96
C ASN A 274 21.74 -13.81 3.31
N ALA A 275 21.15 -14.37 4.36
CA ALA A 275 21.19 -13.78 5.69
C ALA A 275 21.36 -14.86 6.75
N SER A 276 22.45 -14.83 7.52
CA SER A 276 22.71 -15.74 8.65
C SER A 276 22.49 -17.22 8.30
N GLY A 277 22.94 -17.66 7.11
CA GLY A 277 22.79 -19.05 6.64
C GLY A 277 21.43 -19.37 6.01
N ILE A 278 20.54 -18.39 5.89
CA ILE A 278 19.27 -18.51 5.18
C ILE A 278 19.47 -17.95 3.76
N THR A 279 19.13 -18.72 2.74
CA THR A 279 19.09 -18.24 1.35
C THR A 279 17.65 -18.26 0.88
N ARG A 280 17.17 -17.12 0.38
CA ARG A 280 15.83 -16.98 -0.22
C ARG A 280 15.92 -16.30 -1.57
N THR A 281 15.14 -16.77 -2.53
CA THR A 281 15.06 -16.22 -3.87
C THR A 281 13.68 -15.63 -4.11
N PHE A 282 13.67 -14.41 -4.65
CA PHE A 282 12.47 -13.65 -4.99
C PHE A 282 12.48 -13.34 -6.48
N THR A 283 11.31 -13.27 -7.07
CA THR A 283 11.09 -12.62 -8.36
C THR A 283 10.33 -11.32 -8.15
N VAL A 284 10.77 -10.26 -8.80
CA VAL A 284 10.20 -8.92 -8.67
C VAL A 284 9.77 -8.41 -10.05
N ASN A 285 8.53 -7.93 -10.12
CA ASN A 285 8.02 -7.29 -11.32
C ASN A 285 8.54 -5.85 -11.42
N GLN A 286 9.61 -5.66 -12.18
CA GLN A 286 10.25 -4.35 -12.36
C GLN A 286 9.54 -3.44 -13.36
N ARG A 287 8.41 -3.88 -13.94
CA ARG A 287 7.58 -3.05 -14.84
C ARG A 287 6.80 -1.97 -14.10
N MET A 288 6.78 -2.03 -12.77
CA MET A 288 6.09 -1.10 -11.89
C MET A 288 6.91 -0.81 -10.65
N SER A 289 6.53 0.24 -9.89
CA SER A 289 7.15 0.64 -8.62
C SER A 289 8.65 0.95 -8.69
N GLY A 290 9.14 1.40 -9.83
CA GLY A 290 10.49 1.99 -9.91
C GLY A 290 10.54 3.35 -9.23
N GLY A 291 11.69 3.68 -8.62
CA GLY A 291 11.89 4.94 -7.91
C GLY A 291 11.19 5.00 -6.56
N VAL A 292 11.04 3.86 -5.88
CA VAL A 292 10.58 3.73 -4.50
C VAL A 292 11.31 2.56 -3.83
N TRP A 293 11.18 2.43 -2.50
CA TRP A 293 11.65 1.27 -1.77
C TRP A 293 10.63 0.14 -1.81
N VAL A 294 11.06 -1.05 -2.24
CA VAL A 294 10.25 -2.26 -2.36
C VAL A 294 10.72 -3.27 -1.31
N TYR A 295 9.83 -3.63 -0.40
CA TYR A 295 10.10 -4.58 0.66
C TYR A 295 10.20 -6.02 0.12
N LEU A 296 11.26 -6.74 0.49
CA LEU A 296 11.45 -8.16 0.19
C LEU A 296 11.15 -9.08 1.37
N GLY A 297 11.45 -8.65 2.59
CA GLY A 297 11.29 -9.46 3.78
C GLY A 297 12.11 -8.91 4.94
N THR A 298 11.97 -9.54 6.12
CA THR A 298 12.80 -9.28 7.29
C THR A 298 13.75 -10.45 7.50
N PHE A 299 15.03 -10.14 7.72
CA PHE A 299 16.10 -11.12 7.76
C PHE A 299 17.05 -10.87 8.94
N PRO A 300 17.53 -11.95 9.60
CA PRO A 300 18.52 -11.82 10.65
C PRO A 300 19.88 -11.45 10.07
N LEU A 301 20.42 -10.31 10.48
CA LEU A 301 21.78 -9.88 10.15
C LEU A 301 22.64 -9.80 11.41
N LYS A 302 23.94 -10.03 11.27
CA LYS A 302 24.88 -10.00 12.36
C LYS A 302 25.68 -8.70 12.35
N LYS A 303 26.08 -8.26 13.54
CA LYS A 303 27.04 -7.17 13.68
C LYS A 303 28.30 -7.45 12.88
N GLY A 304 28.82 -6.42 12.20
CA GLY A 304 29.97 -6.51 11.29
C GLY A 304 29.56 -6.78 9.85
N MET A 305 30.53 -7.20 9.05
CA MET A 305 30.37 -7.35 7.61
C MET A 305 29.53 -8.59 7.25
N ASN A 306 28.39 -8.36 6.63
CA ASN A 306 27.57 -9.39 6.03
C ASN A 306 27.80 -9.38 4.51
N ARG A 307 28.32 -10.48 3.98
CA ARG A 307 28.70 -10.63 2.57
C ARG A 307 27.52 -11.19 1.76
N ASP A 308 27.44 -10.75 0.50
CA ASP A 308 26.45 -11.25 -0.46
C ASP A 308 25.02 -11.22 0.08
N VAL A 309 24.69 -10.22 0.93
CA VAL A 309 23.35 -10.13 1.56
C VAL A 309 22.26 -10.10 0.51
N LEU A 310 22.52 -9.38 -0.59
CA LEU A 310 21.64 -9.35 -1.74
C LEU A 310 22.44 -9.57 -3.02
N THR A 311 21.92 -10.43 -3.88
CA THR A 311 22.43 -10.62 -5.24
C THR A 311 21.30 -10.47 -6.24
N VAL A 312 21.50 -9.65 -7.25
CA VAL A 312 20.59 -9.53 -8.41
C VAL A 312 21.20 -10.26 -9.58
N THR A 313 20.42 -11.05 -10.29
CA THR A 313 20.90 -11.78 -11.49
C THR A 313 20.04 -11.43 -12.70
N ASN A 314 20.61 -11.64 -13.89
CA ASN A 314 19.90 -11.47 -15.14
C ASN A 314 19.32 -12.79 -15.72
N ALA A 315 18.96 -13.72 -14.81
CA ALA A 315 18.35 -15.01 -15.17
C ALA A 315 16.96 -14.82 -15.75
#